data_7a40aaf1ef2e01805031600537075008
#
_entry.id   7a40aaf1ef2e01805031600537075008
#
_cell.length_a   1.000
_cell.length_b   1.000
_cell.length_c   1.000
_cell.angle_alpha   90.00
_cell.angle_beta   90.00
_cell.angle_gamma   90.00
#
_symmetry.space_group_name_H-M   'P 1'
#
loop_
_entity.id
_entity.type
_entity.pdbx_description
1 polymer ?
#
loop_
_entity_poly.entity_id
_entity_poly.type
_entity_poly.pdbx_seq_one_letter_code
_entity_poly.pdbx_strand_id
1 'polypeptide(L)'
;MQEIYRVGIDTATSGSIAVTCGDKIIDVKIKMLEGQPRTATKIKALKAEKKALKRRAIRDYKVLYDFLLKYKDKIQEVIIEEPIRQVSGMATSIDAIFANAQTLGVYTTICSILELPYKLYSPTQWHKVFDYKLTTKTQKEKREEIKIQSIQFCKDFFNNADNFLIKKGCRKEDDNIAEACILSLVSEREQEVLTIS
;
A
#
# COMPACT_ATOMS: atom_id res chain seq x y z
N MET A 1 6.70 26.22 -10.81
CA MET A 1 7.33 25.09 -10.10
C MET A 1 6.85 23.81 -10.75
N GLN A 2 7.76 22.88 -11.03
CA GLN A 2 7.41 21.58 -11.58
C GLN A 2 6.73 20.74 -10.49
N GLU A 3 5.58 20.14 -10.79
CA GLU A 3 4.91 19.24 -9.87
C GLU A 3 5.76 17.97 -9.68
N ILE A 4 6.11 17.68 -8.45
CA ILE A 4 6.89 16.51 -8.06
C ILE A 4 5.96 15.50 -7.40
N TYR A 5 5.92 14.30 -7.96
CA TYR A 5 5.07 13.23 -7.46
C TYR A 5 5.89 12.22 -6.64
N ARG A 6 5.28 11.72 -5.59
CA ARG A 6 5.77 10.59 -4.79
C ARG A 6 4.76 9.45 -4.86
N VAL A 7 5.26 8.25 -4.78
CA VAL A 7 4.41 7.06 -4.86
C VAL A 7 4.63 6.20 -3.63
N GLY A 8 3.53 5.81 -2.99
CA GLY A 8 3.54 4.80 -1.93
C GLY A 8 2.85 3.52 -2.40
N ILE A 9 3.44 2.37 -2.11
CA ILE A 9 2.91 1.05 -2.48
C ILE A 9 2.80 0.19 -1.23
N ASP A 10 1.57 -0.05 -0.79
CA ASP A 10 1.25 -1.11 0.17
C ASP A 10 1.23 -2.45 -0.57
N THR A 11 2.12 -3.37 -0.17
CA THR A 11 2.31 -4.66 -0.84
C THR A 11 1.34 -5.74 -0.38
N ALA A 12 0.49 -5.50 0.60
CA ALA A 12 -0.51 -6.47 1.06
C ALA A 12 -1.40 -6.97 -0.08
N THR A 13 -2.03 -8.12 0.11
CA THR A 13 -2.90 -8.75 -0.92
C THR A 13 -4.06 -7.84 -1.36
N SER A 14 -4.56 -7.02 -0.44
CA SER A 14 -5.59 -5.99 -0.68
C SER A 14 -5.00 -4.59 -0.80
N GLY A 15 -3.68 -4.48 -0.87
CA GLY A 15 -2.96 -3.23 -0.82
C GLY A 15 -3.29 -2.26 -1.94
N SER A 16 -2.81 -1.06 -1.81
CA SER A 16 -3.08 0.05 -2.72
C SER A 16 -1.79 0.72 -3.18
N ILE A 17 -1.90 1.49 -4.25
CA ILE A 17 -0.84 2.38 -4.73
C ILE A 17 -1.42 3.78 -4.70
N ALA A 18 -0.70 4.72 -4.12
CA ALA A 18 -1.07 6.13 -4.12
C ALA A 18 0.02 6.98 -4.78
N VAL A 19 -0.41 7.93 -5.60
CA VAL A 19 0.44 9.00 -6.15
C VAL A 19 0.05 10.28 -5.46
N THR A 20 1.03 10.97 -4.85
CA THR A 20 0.80 12.20 -4.10
C THR A 20 1.69 13.35 -4.61
N CYS A 21 1.28 14.58 -4.34
CA CYS A 21 2.05 15.79 -4.63
C CYS A 21 1.79 16.81 -3.51
N GLY A 22 2.77 17.03 -2.64
CA GLY A 22 2.60 17.84 -1.43
C GLY A 22 1.41 17.35 -0.60
N ASP A 23 0.47 18.24 -0.31
CA ASP A 23 -0.75 18.00 0.46
C ASP A 23 -1.94 17.44 -0.37
N LYS A 24 -1.68 16.87 -1.54
CA LYS A 24 -2.72 16.33 -2.44
C LYS A 24 -2.48 14.90 -2.82
N ILE A 25 -3.54 14.10 -2.80
CA ILE A 25 -3.58 12.80 -3.45
C ILE A 25 -3.96 13.05 -4.93
N ILE A 26 -3.12 12.59 -5.84
CA ILE A 26 -3.30 12.78 -7.30
C ILE A 26 -4.10 11.63 -7.89
N ASP A 27 -3.75 10.39 -7.52
CA ASP A 27 -4.44 9.19 -8.00
C ASP A 27 -4.20 8.01 -7.06
N VAL A 28 -5.14 7.07 -7.04
CA VAL A 28 -5.03 5.85 -6.25
C VAL A 28 -5.43 4.65 -7.09
N LYS A 29 -4.59 3.62 -7.09
CA LYS A 29 -4.91 2.32 -7.69
C LYS A 29 -5.04 1.27 -6.59
N ILE A 30 -6.25 0.73 -6.44
CA ILE A 30 -6.51 -0.36 -5.53
C ILE A 30 -6.14 -1.67 -6.23
N LYS A 31 -5.39 -2.52 -5.55
CA LYS A 31 -5.15 -3.90 -5.95
C LYS A 31 -6.44 -4.71 -5.81
N MET A 32 -7.44 -4.43 -6.60
CA MET A 32 -8.60 -5.31 -6.65
C MET A 32 -8.39 -6.39 -7.69
N LEU A 33 -8.56 -7.62 -7.25
CA LEU A 33 -8.90 -8.71 -8.14
C LEU A 33 -10.25 -8.37 -8.77
N GLU A 34 -10.27 -7.98 -10.03
CA GLU A 34 -11.52 -7.85 -10.77
C GLU A 34 -12.30 -9.16 -10.64
N GLY A 35 -13.53 -9.08 -10.19
CA GLY A 35 -14.45 -10.21 -10.14
C GLY A 35 -14.60 -10.94 -8.80
N GLN A 36 -14.09 -10.44 -7.67
CA GLN A 36 -14.46 -11.03 -6.38
C GLN A 36 -15.91 -10.70 -6.00
N PRO A 37 -16.80 -11.69 -5.92
CA PRO A 37 -18.19 -11.45 -5.51
C PRO A 37 -18.26 -11.11 -4.02
N ARG A 38 -18.97 -10.04 -3.70
CA ARG A 38 -19.10 -9.45 -2.36
C ARG A 38 -20.04 -10.21 -1.40
N THR A 39 -20.58 -11.38 -1.73
CA THR A 39 -21.56 -12.08 -0.89
C THR A 39 -21.12 -13.49 -0.53
N ALA A 40 -21.34 -13.86 0.73
CA ALA A 40 -20.99 -15.15 1.33
C ALA A 40 -21.57 -16.37 0.57
N THR A 41 -22.69 -16.22 -0.12
CA THR A 41 -23.36 -17.28 -0.86
C THR A 41 -22.59 -17.76 -2.11
N LYS A 42 -21.84 -16.87 -2.74
CA LYS A 42 -20.96 -17.21 -3.90
C LYS A 42 -19.61 -17.80 -3.48
N ILE A 43 -19.23 -17.71 -2.20
CA ILE A 43 -17.94 -18.19 -1.70
C ILE A 43 -17.84 -19.73 -1.74
N LYS A 44 -18.95 -20.47 -1.61
CA LYS A 44 -18.92 -21.95 -1.67
C LYS A 44 -18.67 -22.49 -3.08
N ALA A 45 -19.22 -21.86 -4.11
CA ALA A 45 -18.97 -22.20 -5.52
C ALA A 45 -17.54 -21.84 -5.97
N LEU A 46 -16.97 -20.81 -5.36
CA LEU A 46 -15.68 -20.24 -5.72
C LEU A 46 -14.46 -20.90 -5.08
N LYS A 47 -14.60 -21.93 -4.21
CA LYS A 47 -13.41 -22.60 -3.63
C LYS A 47 -12.52 -23.26 -4.67
N ALA A 48 -13.07 -23.79 -5.75
CA ALA A 48 -12.30 -24.34 -6.88
C ALA A 48 -11.76 -23.22 -7.81
N GLU A 49 -12.57 -22.15 -8.04
CA GLU A 49 -12.17 -20.96 -8.80
C GLU A 49 -11.17 -20.08 -8.04
N LYS A 50 -11.15 -20.07 -6.70
CA LYS A 50 -10.15 -19.34 -5.91
C LYS A 50 -8.72 -19.70 -6.27
N LYS A 51 -8.45 -20.95 -6.64
CA LYS A 51 -7.12 -21.37 -7.10
C LYS A 51 -6.78 -20.80 -8.47
N ALA A 52 -7.79 -20.66 -9.34
CA ALA A 52 -7.65 -20.04 -10.66
C ALA A 52 -7.60 -18.52 -10.60
N LEU A 53 -8.37 -17.90 -9.69
CA LEU A 53 -8.39 -16.45 -9.44
C LEU A 53 -7.12 -15.95 -8.73
N LYS A 54 -6.56 -16.72 -7.76
CA LYS A 54 -5.23 -16.46 -7.23
C LYS A 54 -4.16 -16.43 -8.32
N ARG A 55 -4.26 -17.33 -9.30
CA ARG A 55 -3.36 -17.35 -10.46
C ARG A 55 -3.60 -16.20 -11.44
N ARG A 56 -4.83 -15.66 -11.54
CA ARG A 56 -5.15 -14.47 -12.34
C ARG A 56 -4.67 -13.18 -11.69
N ALA A 57 -4.76 -13.05 -10.38
CA ALA A 57 -4.26 -11.88 -9.64
C ALA A 57 -2.78 -11.62 -9.89
N ILE A 58 -2.00 -12.69 -10.03
CA ILE A 58 -0.56 -12.61 -10.33
C ILE A 58 -0.30 -12.11 -11.77
N ARG A 59 -1.30 -12.10 -12.65
CA ARG A 59 -1.11 -11.80 -14.07
C ARG A 59 -1.38 -10.36 -14.49
N ASP A 60 -1.93 -9.53 -13.61
CA ASP A 60 -2.34 -8.16 -14.00
C ASP A 60 -1.34 -7.07 -13.58
N TYR A 61 -0.05 -7.43 -13.62
CA TYR A 61 1.04 -6.47 -13.40
C TYR A 61 1.12 -5.39 -14.49
N LYS A 62 0.46 -5.65 -15.64
CA LYS A 62 0.34 -4.64 -16.66
C LYS A 62 -0.41 -3.40 -16.17
N VAL A 63 -1.46 -3.58 -15.38
CA VAL A 63 -2.23 -2.48 -14.80
C VAL A 63 -1.35 -1.61 -13.88
N LEU A 64 -0.47 -2.24 -13.09
CA LEU A 64 0.49 -1.53 -12.27
C LEU A 64 1.52 -0.78 -13.12
N TYR A 65 2.08 -1.45 -14.11
CA TYR A 65 3.02 -0.85 -15.05
C TYR A 65 2.40 0.38 -15.75
N ASP A 66 1.21 0.22 -16.33
CA ASP A 66 0.49 1.29 -17.04
C ASP A 66 0.15 2.46 -16.08
N PHE A 67 -0.18 2.15 -14.82
CA PHE A 67 -0.47 3.16 -13.80
C PHE A 67 0.77 3.99 -13.46
N LEU A 68 1.92 3.37 -13.22
CA LEU A 68 3.17 4.08 -12.93
C LEU A 68 3.70 4.81 -14.17
N LEU A 69 3.61 4.19 -15.35
CA LEU A 69 4.02 4.79 -16.62
C LEU A 69 3.30 6.12 -16.88
N LYS A 70 2.02 6.22 -16.53
CA LYS A 70 1.22 7.45 -16.67
C LYS A 70 1.86 8.67 -15.98
N TYR A 71 2.60 8.43 -14.91
CA TYR A 71 3.18 9.49 -14.07
C TYR A 71 4.71 9.51 -14.11
N LYS A 72 5.36 8.63 -14.90
CA LYS A 72 6.80 8.36 -14.88
C LYS A 72 7.64 9.64 -14.79
N ASP A 73 7.40 10.60 -15.68
CA ASP A 73 8.23 11.79 -15.83
C ASP A 73 8.12 12.79 -14.65
N LYS A 74 7.14 12.59 -13.78
CA LYS A 74 6.91 13.43 -12.59
C LYS A 74 7.26 12.72 -11.28
N ILE A 75 7.44 11.40 -11.31
CA ILE A 75 7.73 10.61 -10.11
C ILE A 75 9.19 10.85 -9.69
N GLN A 76 9.36 11.40 -8.50
CA GLN A 76 10.67 11.57 -7.88
C GLN A 76 11.13 10.30 -7.17
N GLU A 77 10.22 9.59 -6.49
CA GLU A 77 10.54 8.42 -5.70
C GLU A 77 9.31 7.52 -5.53
N VAL A 78 9.57 6.22 -5.43
CA VAL A 78 8.59 5.18 -5.10
C VAL A 78 8.99 4.53 -3.78
N ILE A 79 8.10 4.59 -2.79
CA ILE A 79 8.27 3.88 -1.52
C ILE A 79 7.42 2.61 -1.55
N ILE A 80 8.07 1.47 -1.37
CA ILE A 80 7.42 0.17 -1.40
C ILE A 80 7.49 -0.43 0.01
N GLU A 81 6.35 -0.80 0.57
CA GLU A 81 6.35 -1.55 1.81
C GLU A 81 6.98 -2.93 1.59
N GLU A 82 8.00 -3.25 2.38
CA GLU A 82 8.60 -4.57 2.37
C GLU A 82 7.69 -5.55 3.13
N PRO A 83 7.20 -6.63 2.50
CA PRO A 83 6.35 -7.60 3.17
C PRO A 83 7.07 -8.20 4.38
N ILE A 84 6.36 -8.38 5.49
CA ILE A 84 6.93 -8.99 6.70
C ILE A 84 7.43 -10.38 6.36
N ARG A 85 8.75 -10.60 6.51
CA ARG A 85 9.41 -11.87 6.20
C ARG A 85 9.09 -12.94 7.23
N GLN A 86 8.93 -12.55 8.50
CA GLN A 86 8.63 -13.46 9.58
C GLN A 86 7.90 -12.72 10.71
N VAL A 87 6.75 -13.24 11.13
CA VAL A 87 6.09 -12.78 12.35
C VAL A 87 6.58 -13.67 13.50
N SER A 88 7.27 -13.09 14.48
CA SER A 88 7.73 -13.80 15.67
C SER A 88 6.56 -14.56 16.31
N GLY A 89 6.71 -15.88 16.48
CA GLY A 89 5.69 -16.73 17.10
C GLY A 89 4.58 -17.24 16.17
N MET A 90 4.56 -16.88 14.89
CA MET A 90 3.65 -17.47 13.89
C MET A 90 4.45 -18.21 12.83
N ALA A 91 4.08 -19.46 12.56
CA ALA A 91 4.59 -20.20 11.42
C ALA A 91 4.02 -19.58 10.14
N THR A 92 4.81 -18.75 9.47
CA THR A 92 4.45 -18.25 8.14
C THR A 92 4.62 -19.41 7.16
N SER A 93 3.57 -19.74 6.40
CA SER A 93 3.68 -20.82 5.41
C SER A 93 4.71 -20.45 4.33
N ILE A 94 5.42 -21.43 3.84
CA ILE A 94 6.36 -21.27 2.71
C ILE A 94 5.66 -20.60 1.52
N ASP A 95 4.42 -20.99 1.23
CA ASP A 95 3.62 -20.39 0.15
C ASP A 95 3.40 -18.88 0.34
N ALA A 96 3.20 -18.43 1.59
CA ALA A 96 3.06 -17.01 1.88
C ALA A 96 4.38 -16.24 1.69
N ILE A 97 5.50 -16.84 2.07
CA ILE A 97 6.83 -16.25 1.85
C ILE A 97 7.10 -16.11 0.35
N PHE A 98 6.84 -17.16 -0.44
CA PHE A 98 7.00 -17.10 -1.89
C PHE A 98 6.07 -16.06 -2.54
N ALA A 99 4.80 -15.99 -2.13
CA ALA A 99 3.87 -15.01 -2.65
C ALA A 99 4.32 -13.56 -2.36
N ASN A 100 4.84 -13.31 -1.16
CA ASN A 100 5.37 -12.02 -0.77
C ASN A 100 6.64 -11.66 -1.58
N ALA A 101 7.56 -12.62 -1.73
CA ALA A 101 8.77 -12.42 -2.52
C ALA A 101 8.45 -12.15 -4.00
N GLN A 102 7.51 -12.88 -4.59
CA GLN A 102 7.04 -12.65 -5.95
C GLN A 102 6.42 -11.25 -6.10
N THR A 103 5.58 -10.85 -5.15
CA THR A 103 4.94 -9.54 -5.18
C THR A 103 5.98 -8.42 -5.13
N LEU A 104 6.92 -8.49 -4.19
CA LEU A 104 8.00 -7.53 -4.07
C LEU A 104 8.87 -7.49 -5.33
N GLY A 105 9.25 -8.67 -5.85
CA GLY A 105 10.06 -8.79 -7.06
C GLY A 105 9.39 -8.13 -8.27
N VAL A 106 8.07 -8.21 -8.39
CA VAL A 106 7.36 -7.55 -9.49
C VAL A 106 7.38 -6.03 -9.34
N TYR A 107 7.10 -5.49 -8.15
CA TYR A 107 7.12 -4.03 -7.95
C TYR A 107 8.50 -3.45 -8.22
N THR A 108 9.54 -4.06 -7.67
CA THR A 108 10.93 -3.61 -7.90
C THR A 108 11.35 -3.73 -9.37
N THR A 109 10.94 -4.80 -10.05
CA THR A 109 11.20 -4.98 -11.49
C THR A 109 10.51 -3.90 -12.32
N ILE A 110 9.24 -3.59 -12.04
CA ILE A 110 8.52 -2.52 -12.75
C ILE A 110 9.19 -1.17 -12.52
N CYS A 111 9.58 -0.84 -11.28
CA CYS A 111 10.32 0.38 -11.00
C CYS A 111 11.63 0.44 -11.78
N SER A 112 12.37 -0.68 -11.83
CA SER A 112 13.63 -0.76 -12.58
C SER A 112 13.42 -0.59 -14.09
N ILE A 113 12.41 -1.23 -14.70
CA ILE A 113 12.09 -1.09 -16.12
C ILE A 113 11.69 0.34 -16.46
N LEU A 114 10.94 1.00 -15.58
CA LEU A 114 10.53 2.39 -15.73
C LEU A 114 11.61 3.40 -15.32
N GLU A 115 12.76 2.93 -14.82
CA GLU A 115 13.86 3.75 -14.30
C GLU A 115 13.41 4.68 -13.16
N LEU A 116 12.46 4.23 -12.34
CA LEU A 116 11.96 4.96 -11.19
C LEU A 116 12.83 4.68 -9.96
N PRO A 117 13.35 5.70 -9.27
CA PRO A 117 14.01 5.51 -7.98
C PRO A 117 13.03 4.90 -6.98
N TYR A 118 13.44 3.87 -6.26
CA TYR A 118 12.59 3.28 -5.23
C TYR A 118 13.37 2.93 -3.96
N LYS A 119 12.67 2.93 -2.84
CA LYS A 119 13.15 2.46 -1.55
C LYS A 119 12.19 1.45 -0.94
N LEU A 120 12.74 0.54 -0.15
CA LEU A 120 11.97 -0.46 0.59
C LEU A 120 11.94 -0.07 2.07
N TYR A 121 10.74 -0.07 2.66
CA TYR A 121 10.55 0.15 4.07
C TYR A 121 9.74 -0.99 4.69
N SER A 122 10.28 -1.59 5.74
CA SER A 122 9.49 -2.53 6.55
C SER A 122 8.40 -1.77 7.32
N PRO A 123 7.29 -2.43 7.67
CA PRO A 123 6.25 -1.81 8.50
C PRO A 123 6.79 -1.18 9.78
N THR A 124 7.76 -1.84 10.43
CA THR A 124 8.38 -1.31 11.67
C THR A 124 9.15 -0.03 11.44
N GLN A 125 9.79 0.13 10.27
CA GLN A 125 10.54 1.34 9.95
C GLN A 125 9.61 2.52 9.72
N TRP A 126 8.67 2.40 8.79
CA TRP A 126 7.81 3.53 8.46
C TRP A 126 6.83 3.88 9.58
N HIS A 127 6.38 2.92 10.41
CA HIS A 127 5.57 3.22 11.60
C HIS A 127 6.31 4.10 12.60
N LYS A 128 7.64 3.96 12.72
CA LYS A 128 8.44 4.83 13.61
C LYS A 128 8.49 6.27 13.12
N VAL A 129 8.53 6.48 11.81
CA VAL A 129 8.56 7.82 11.20
C VAL A 129 7.29 8.61 11.52
N PHE A 130 6.15 7.93 11.63
CA PHE A 130 4.85 8.55 11.89
C PHE A 130 4.43 8.56 13.37
N ASP A 131 5.27 8.05 14.27
CA ASP A 131 5.09 8.06 15.74
C ASP A 131 3.67 7.65 16.19
N TYR A 132 3.18 6.49 15.71
CA TYR A 132 1.86 5.98 16.06
C TYR A 132 1.72 5.78 17.57
N LYS A 133 0.67 6.34 18.17
CA LYS A 133 0.36 6.22 19.59
C LYS A 133 -0.43 4.93 19.84
N LEU A 134 0.28 3.87 20.22
CA LEU A 134 -0.32 2.56 20.47
C LEU A 134 -0.61 2.39 21.96
N THR A 135 -1.88 2.24 22.30
CA THR A 135 -2.36 2.12 23.69
C THR A 135 -2.67 0.68 24.08
N THR A 136 -2.93 -0.16 23.10
CA THR A 136 -3.35 -1.54 23.29
C THR A 136 -2.18 -2.51 23.40
N LYS A 137 -2.43 -3.69 24.03
CA LYS A 137 -1.40 -4.71 24.28
C LYS A 137 -1.35 -5.78 23.20
N THR A 138 -2.49 -6.13 22.60
CA THR A 138 -2.52 -7.22 21.62
C THR A 138 -2.11 -6.77 20.23
N GLN A 139 -1.47 -7.66 19.48
CA GLN A 139 -1.04 -7.36 18.09
C GLN A 139 -2.22 -7.04 17.17
N LYS A 140 -3.39 -7.65 17.41
CA LYS A 140 -4.59 -7.39 16.62
C LYS A 140 -5.09 -5.96 16.84
N GLU A 141 -5.22 -5.56 18.09
CA GLU A 141 -5.68 -4.22 18.47
C GLU A 141 -4.70 -3.14 18.01
N LYS A 142 -3.39 -3.38 18.16
CA LYS A 142 -2.37 -2.45 17.62
C LYS A 142 -2.52 -2.20 16.12
N ARG A 143 -2.81 -3.25 15.35
CA ARG A 143 -3.07 -3.10 13.90
C ARG A 143 -4.31 -2.25 13.63
N GLU A 144 -5.38 -2.43 14.37
CA GLU A 144 -6.57 -1.61 14.22
C GLU A 144 -6.32 -0.16 14.63
N GLU A 145 -5.55 0.10 15.69
CA GLU A 145 -5.13 1.45 16.07
C GLU A 145 -4.32 2.12 14.96
N ILE A 146 -3.34 1.42 14.38
CA ILE A 146 -2.54 1.94 13.26
C ILE A 146 -3.45 2.33 12.08
N LYS A 147 -4.39 1.47 11.69
CA LYS A 147 -5.32 1.75 10.59
C LYS A 147 -6.16 3.01 10.84
N ILE A 148 -6.71 3.14 12.04
CA ILE A 148 -7.50 4.32 12.43
C ILE A 148 -6.63 5.58 12.36
N GLN A 149 -5.43 5.54 12.94
CA GLN A 149 -4.51 6.66 12.93
C GLN A 149 -4.01 7.01 11.51
N SER A 150 -3.80 5.99 10.66
CA SER A 150 -3.44 6.20 9.26
C SER A 150 -4.53 6.95 8.48
N ILE A 151 -5.79 6.53 8.64
CA ILE A 151 -6.92 7.23 8.02
C ILE A 151 -7.03 8.67 8.53
N GLN A 152 -6.91 8.87 9.85
CA GLN A 152 -6.98 10.19 10.45
C GLN A 152 -5.84 11.09 9.95
N PHE A 153 -4.61 10.57 9.95
CA PHE A 153 -3.46 11.30 9.41
C PHE A 153 -3.69 11.75 7.96
N CYS A 154 -4.19 10.86 7.10
CA CYS A 154 -4.48 11.22 5.71
C CYS A 154 -5.51 12.36 5.61
N LYS A 155 -6.55 12.35 6.44
CA LYS A 155 -7.56 13.41 6.46
C LYS A 155 -7.01 14.74 6.94
N ASP A 156 -6.10 14.70 7.90
CA ASP A 156 -5.50 15.91 8.47
C ASP A 156 -4.44 16.52 7.55
N PHE A 157 -3.73 15.67 6.80
CA PHE A 157 -2.63 16.09 5.94
C PHE A 157 -3.05 16.41 4.50
N PHE A 158 -3.84 15.52 3.87
CA PHE A 158 -4.23 15.71 2.48
C PHE A 158 -5.56 16.44 2.36
N ASN A 159 -5.55 17.61 1.75
CA ASN A 159 -6.74 18.47 1.62
C ASN A 159 -7.88 17.88 0.77
N ASN A 160 -7.63 16.78 0.06
CA ASN A 160 -8.59 16.08 -0.79
C ASN A 160 -8.77 14.59 -0.42
N ALA A 161 -8.37 14.18 0.78
CA ALA A 161 -8.38 12.79 1.23
C ALA A 161 -9.75 12.12 1.09
N ASP A 162 -10.84 12.82 1.41
CA ASP A 162 -12.21 12.28 1.37
C ASP A 162 -12.61 11.79 -0.03
N ASN A 163 -12.04 12.35 -1.09
CA ASN A 163 -12.31 11.95 -2.47
C ASN A 163 -11.72 10.56 -2.80
N PHE A 164 -10.71 10.11 -2.07
CA PHE A 164 -9.94 8.91 -2.36
C PHE A 164 -10.08 7.80 -1.33
N LEU A 165 -10.20 8.13 -0.04
CA LEU A 165 -10.24 7.15 1.03
C LEU A 165 -11.47 6.23 0.98
N ILE A 166 -12.55 6.63 0.34
CA ILE A 166 -13.75 5.80 0.20
C ILE A 166 -13.77 5.12 -1.17
N LYS A 167 -13.64 3.80 -1.17
CA LYS A 167 -13.78 3.01 -2.41
C LYS A 167 -15.18 3.18 -3.01
N LYS A 168 -15.26 3.29 -4.33
CA LYS A 168 -16.54 3.37 -5.06
C LYS A 168 -17.48 2.23 -4.63
N GLY A 169 -18.65 2.59 -4.11
CA GLY A 169 -19.66 1.65 -3.62
C GLY A 169 -19.39 1.06 -2.24
N CYS A 170 -18.44 1.58 -1.48
CA CYS A 170 -18.21 1.31 -0.06
C CYS A 170 -18.71 2.50 0.78
N ARG A 171 -19.00 2.22 2.08
CA ARG A 171 -19.37 3.25 3.06
C ARG A 171 -18.26 3.53 4.07
N LYS A 172 -17.22 2.70 4.06
CA LYS A 172 -16.09 2.80 4.98
C LYS A 172 -14.85 3.23 4.24
N GLU A 173 -14.05 4.01 4.91
CA GLU A 173 -12.72 4.39 4.48
C GLU A 173 -11.81 3.17 4.38
N ASP A 174 -10.83 3.25 3.49
CA ASP A 174 -9.94 2.16 3.17
C ASP A 174 -8.56 2.42 3.78
N ASP A 175 -8.21 1.63 4.78
CA ASP A 175 -6.91 1.69 5.44
C ASP A 175 -5.73 1.42 4.49
N ASN A 176 -5.89 0.55 3.50
CA ASN A 176 -4.81 0.28 2.54
C ASN A 176 -4.51 1.50 1.64
N ILE A 177 -5.55 2.30 1.31
CA ILE A 177 -5.34 3.57 0.59
C ILE A 177 -4.60 4.55 1.50
N ALA A 178 -5.01 4.67 2.76
CA ALA A 178 -4.37 5.56 3.72
C ALA A 178 -2.91 5.17 3.94
N GLU A 179 -2.61 3.89 4.13
CA GLU A 179 -1.25 3.39 4.29
C GLU A 179 -0.39 3.67 3.05
N ALA A 180 -0.91 3.48 1.83
CA ALA A 180 -0.19 3.81 0.60
C ALA A 180 0.07 5.33 0.48
N CYS A 181 -0.87 6.19 0.86
CA CYS A 181 -0.67 7.64 0.89
C CYS A 181 0.43 8.03 1.90
N ILE A 182 0.40 7.45 3.08
CA ILE A 182 1.42 7.70 4.13
C ILE A 182 2.80 7.23 3.67
N LEU A 183 2.90 6.04 3.07
CA LEU A 183 4.15 5.52 2.53
C LEU A 183 4.81 6.50 1.56
N SER A 184 4.04 7.20 0.73
CA SER A 184 4.58 8.19 -0.20
C SER A 184 5.31 9.35 0.49
N LEU A 185 5.06 9.59 1.78
CA LEU A 185 5.63 10.68 2.57
C LEU A 185 6.83 10.26 3.45
N VAL A 186 7.15 8.97 3.53
CA VAL A 186 8.14 8.43 4.49
C VAL A 186 9.50 9.11 4.36
N SER A 187 10.04 9.21 3.15
CA SER A 187 11.37 9.80 2.94
C SER A 187 11.43 11.28 3.30
N GLU A 188 10.37 12.03 3.07
CA GLU A 188 10.26 13.45 3.45
C GLU A 188 10.26 13.61 4.96
N ARG A 189 9.43 12.83 5.63
CA ARG A 189 9.33 12.84 7.09
C ARG A 189 10.61 12.38 7.78
N GLU A 190 11.32 11.39 7.25
CA GLU A 190 12.64 11.01 7.78
C GLU A 190 13.63 12.17 7.75
N GLN A 191 13.67 12.94 6.66
CA GLN A 191 14.55 14.11 6.54
C GLN A 191 14.16 15.21 7.55
N GLU A 192 12.88 15.46 7.76
CA GLU A 192 12.41 16.41 8.77
C GLU A 192 12.87 16.02 10.18
N VAL A 193 12.72 14.74 10.56
CA VAL A 193 13.14 14.23 11.87
C VAL A 193 14.65 14.37 12.09
N LEU A 194 15.46 14.10 11.07
CA LEU A 194 16.92 14.23 11.12
C LEU A 194 17.40 15.68 11.20
N THR A 195 16.59 16.64 10.75
CA THR A 195 16.96 18.06 10.74
C THR A 195 16.66 18.73 12.09
N ILE A 196 15.79 18.13 12.89
CA ILE A 196 15.34 18.67 14.20
C ILE A 196 16.14 18.05 15.38
N SER A 197 16.81 16.93 15.15
CA SER A 197 17.63 16.20 16.15
C SER A 197 19.08 16.70 16.17
#